data_5bbab1e12d548c4471b9a439dd8109ae
#
_entry.id   5bbab1e12d548c4471b9a439dd8109ae
#
_cell.length_a   1.000
_cell.length_b   1.000
_cell.length_c   1.000
_cell.angle_alpha   90.00
_cell.angle_beta   90.00
_cell.angle_gamma   90.00
#
_symmetry.space_group_name_H-M   'P 1'
#
loop_
_entity.id
_entity.type
_entity.pdbx_description
1 polymer ?
#
loop_
_entity_poly.entity_id
_entity_poly.type
_entity_poly.pdbx_seq_one_letter_code
_entity_poly.pdbx_strand_id
1 'polypeptide(L)'
;MKQESGRSMIEMLGVLAIMGVITVGATALISSAMRTQKRNTVNEEVIQIVTGVRQLLGEYDDFSGIDNKKIFGAIGMSNKNTYGGTYELGVDSSNPRQFVVTINGLSKSDCEYFVTKAWSDSVEYQKSDGKQSGATGNCNGENGQNSVRITYGE
;
A
#
# COMPACT_ATOMS: atom_id res chain seq x y z
N MET A 1 -22.19 54.43 22.47
CA MET A 1 -20.95 53.73 21.99
C MET A 1 -20.59 52.44 22.70
N LYS A 2 -21.29 52.03 23.75
CA LYS A 2 -20.97 50.76 24.46
C LYS A 2 -21.75 49.53 23.97
N GLN A 3 -22.65 49.64 23.01
CA GLN A 3 -23.45 48.51 22.51
C GLN A 3 -22.84 47.79 21.30
N GLU A 4 -21.87 48.35 20.62
CA GLU A 4 -21.25 47.75 19.44
C GLU A 4 -20.24 46.65 19.79
N SER A 5 -19.56 46.75 20.93
CA SER A 5 -18.56 45.75 21.36
C SER A 5 -19.19 44.39 21.69
N GLY A 6 -20.39 44.35 22.27
CA GLY A 6 -21.06 43.08 22.61
C GLY A 6 -21.60 42.33 21.38
N ARG A 7 -22.06 43.07 20.39
CA ARG A 7 -22.58 42.49 19.14
C ARG A 7 -21.47 41.91 18.28
N SER A 8 -20.32 42.58 18.20
CA SER A 8 -19.12 42.08 17.52
C SER A 8 -18.55 40.83 18.18
N MET A 9 -18.60 40.70 19.51
CA MET A 9 -18.12 39.52 20.23
C MET A 9 -19.01 38.29 19.95
N ILE A 10 -20.32 38.42 19.87
CA ILE A 10 -21.25 37.33 19.55
C ILE A 10 -21.08 36.88 18.10
N GLU A 11 -20.88 37.80 17.18
CA GLU A 11 -20.58 37.48 15.78
C GLU A 11 -19.25 36.72 15.63
N MET A 12 -18.19 37.13 16.35
CA MET A 12 -16.91 36.44 16.38
C MET A 12 -17.01 35.02 16.96
N LEU A 13 -17.77 34.86 18.06
CA LEU A 13 -18.03 33.52 18.64
C LEU A 13 -18.76 32.59 17.67
N GLY A 14 -19.74 33.14 16.94
CA GLY A 14 -20.46 32.39 15.90
C GLY A 14 -19.55 31.90 14.77
N VAL A 15 -18.67 32.78 14.29
CA VAL A 15 -17.69 32.44 13.25
C VAL A 15 -16.69 31.39 13.73
N LEU A 16 -16.17 31.52 14.96
CA LEU A 16 -15.25 30.55 15.55
C LEU A 16 -15.90 29.17 15.73
N ALA A 17 -17.16 29.11 16.13
CA ALA A 17 -17.92 27.88 16.27
C ALA A 17 -18.06 27.15 14.90
N ILE A 18 -18.41 27.88 13.84
CA ILE A 18 -18.56 27.35 12.50
C ILE A 18 -17.21 26.88 11.96
N MET A 19 -16.13 27.67 12.14
CA MET A 19 -14.78 27.28 11.73
C MET A 19 -14.32 26.00 12.45
N GLY A 20 -14.62 25.86 13.74
CA GLY A 20 -14.30 24.64 14.49
C GLY A 20 -14.94 23.40 13.91
N VAL A 21 -16.22 23.45 13.56
CA VAL A 21 -16.93 22.30 12.96
C VAL A 21 -16.38 21.94 11.58
N ILE A 22 -16.11 22.94 10.74
CA ILE A 22 -15.54 22.74 9.40
C ILE A 22 -14.15 22.11 9.50
N THR A 23 -13.31 22.54 10.42
CA THR A 23 -11.94 22.05 10.60
C THR A 23 -11.94 20.56 10.99
N VAL A 24 -12.79 20.15 11.92
CA VAL A 24 -12.90 18.75 12.34
C VAL A 24 -13.38 17.86 11.18
N GLY A 25 -14.37 18.30 10.43
CA GLY A 25 -14.85 17.58 9.25
C GLY A 25 -13.78 17.42 8.16
N ALA A 26 -13.03 18.47 7.87
CA ALA A 26 -11.98 18.47 6.86
C ALA A 26 -10.83 17.52 7.20
N THR A 27 -10.39 17.43 8.46
CA THR A 27 -9.29 16.55 8.87
C THR A 27 -9.61 15.07 8.68
N ALA A 28 -10.85 14.65 8.95
CA ALA A 28 -11.29 13.27 8.72
C ALA A 28 -11.27 12.89 7.23
N LEU A 29 -11.73 13.79 6.36
CA LEU A 29 -11.70 13.58 4.91
C LEU A 29 -10.28 13.51 4.36
N ILE A 30 -9.38 14.36 4.81
CA ILE A 30 -7.97 14.37 4.40
C ILE A 30 -7.29 13.06 4.80
N SER A 31 -7.51 12.57 6.02
CA SER A 31 -6.94 11.30 6.48
C SER A 31 -7.39 10.12 5.63
N SER A 32 -8.65 10.06 5.24
CA SER A 32 -9.19 9.03 4.35
C SER A 32 -8.59 9.12 2.95
N ALA A 33 -8.51 10.32 2.39
CA ALA A 33 -7.92 10.56 1.08
C ALA A 33 -6.43 10.17 1.03
N MET A 34 -5.65 10.52 2.05
CA MET A 34 -4.24 10.14 2.16
C MET A 34 -4.05 8.62 2.24
N ARG A 35 -4.92 7.91 2.95
CA ARG A 35 -4.88 6.44 3.00
C ARG A 35 -5.13 5.82 1.63
N THR A 36 -6.15 6.29 0.93
CA THR A 36 -6.46 5.84 -0.43
C THR A 36 -5.31 6.12 -1.39
N GLN A 37 -4.71 7.30 -1.31
CA GLN A 37 -3.55 7.66 -2.12
C GLN A 37 -2.36 6.72 -1.87
N LYS A 38 -2.02 6.45 -0.61
CA LYS A 38 -0.95 5.50 -0.27
C LYS A 38 -1.20 4.11 -0.84
N ARG A 39 -2.43 3.61 -0.76
CA ARG A 39 -2.82 2.31 -1.34
C ARG A 39 -2.67 2.29 -2.85
N ASN A 40 -3.07 3.35 -3.53
CA ASN A 40 -2.93 3.47 -4.97
C ASN A 40 -1.45 3.54 -5.39
N THR A 41 -0.64 4.33 -4.68
CA THR A 41 0.81 4.41 -4.94
C THR A 41 1.47 3.04 -4.81
N VAL A 42 1.22 2.30 -3.73
CA VAL A 42 1.76 0.94 -3.56
C VAL A 42 1.30 0.00 -4.68
N ASN A 43 0.06 0.12 -5.11
CA ASN A 43 -0.45 -0.68 -6.22
C ASN A 43 0.30 -0.40 -7.54
N GLU A 44 0.54 0.87 -7.86
CA GLU A 44 1.32 1.28 -9.03
C GLU A 44 2.78 0.84 -8.92
N GLU A 45 3.40 1.01 -7.76
CA GLU A 45 4.78 0.58 -7.50
C GLU A 45 4.95 -0.93 -7.65
N VAL A 46 4.03 -1.74 -7.13
CA VAL A 46 4.05 -3.21 -7.32
C VAL A 46 3.93 -3.59 -8.79
N ILE A 47 3.06 -2.94 -9.55
CA ILE A 47 2.94 -3.17 -11.01
C ILE A 47 4.26 -2.84 -11.71
N GLN A 48 4.91 -1.74 -11.37
CA GLN A 48 6.20 -1.36 -11.94
C GLN A 48 7.29 -2.39 -11.60
N ILE A 49 7.33 -2.86 -10.36
CA ILE A 49 8.26 -3.89 -9.91
C ILE A 49 8.05 -5.20 -10.70
N VAL A 50 6.81 -5.67 -10.79
CA VAL A 50 6.46 -6.90 -11.52
C VAL A 50 6.83 -6.80 -13.00
N THR A 51 6.52 -5.67 -13.62
CA THR A 51 6.88 -5.40 -15.01
C THR A 51 8.39 -5.38 -15.19
N GLY A 52 9.13 -4.74 -14.28
CA GLY A 52 10.59 -4.70 -14.31
C GLY A 52 11.23 -6.09 -14.14
N VAL A 53 10.73 -6.90 -13.22
CA VAL A 53 11.20 -8.29 -13.04
C VAL A 53 10.97 -9.10 -14.31
N ARG A 54 9.78 -9.01 -14.91
CA ARG A 54 9.47 -9.72 -16.16
C ARG A 54 10.31 -9.25 -17.34
N GLN A 55 10.59 -7.96 -17.45
CA GLN A 55 11.44 -7.43 -18.52
C GLN A 55 12.91 -7.86 -18.38
N LEU A 56 13.41 -7.95 -17.15
CA LEU A 56 14.81 -8.29 -16.89
C LEU A 56 15.07 -9.79 -16.86
N LEU A 57 14.13 -10.57 -16.39
CA LEU A 57 14.29 -12.00 -16.14
C LEU A 57 13.30 -12.90 -16.90
N GLY A 58 12.33 -12.33 -17.62
CA GLY A 58 11.30 -13.09 -18.31
C GLY A 58 11.78 -13.96 -19.48
N GLU A 59 13.01 -13.77 -19.96
CA GLU A 59 13.63 -14.62 -20.98
C GLU A 59 14.38 -15.83 -20.39
N TYR A 60 14.52 -15.89 -19.06
CA TYR A 60 15.16 -17.00 -18.37
C TYR A 60 14.13 -18.08 -18.02
N ASP A 61 14.62 -19.33 -17.89
CA ASP A 61 13.76 -20.47 -17.53
C ASP A 61 13.20 -20.38 -16.10
N ASP A 62 13.83 -19.59 -15.25
CA ASP A 62 13.43 -19.37 -13.87
C ASP A 62 13.82 -17.96 -13.34
N PHE A 63 13.34 -17.63 -12.15
CA PHE A 63 13.64 -16.38 -11.45
C PHE A 63 14.74 -16.50 -10.39
N SER A 64 15.55 -17.57 -10.40
CA SER A 64 16.61 -17.79 -9.40
C SER A 64 17.70 -16.70 -9.41
N GLY A 65 17.80 -15.92 -10.49
CA GLY A 65 18.70 -14.77 -10.60
C GLY A 65 18.20 -13.47 -9.98
N ILE A 66 17.07 -13.47 -9.25
CA ILE A 66 16.54 -12.27 -8.60
C ILE A 66 17.57 -11.71 -7.59
N ASP A 67 17.93 -10.46 -7.82
CA ASP A 67 18.73 -9.62 -6.92
C ASP A 67 18.03 -8.29 -6.73
N ASN A 68 17.55 -8.04 -5.50
CA ASN A 68 16.81 -6.83 -5.15
C ASN A 68 17.56 -5.55 -5.60
N LYS A 69 18.83 -5.45 -5.30
CA LYS A 69 19.62 -4.27 -5.60
C LYS A 69 19.75 -4.02 -7.10
N LYS A 70 19.96 -5.09 -7.88
CA LYS A 70 20.06 -4.99 -9.34
C LYS A 70 18.75 -4.61 -9.98
N ILE A 71 17.65 -5.24 -9.55
CA ILE A 71 16.31 -5.00 -10.12
C ILE A 71 15.85 -3.58 -9.79
N PHE A 72 15.87 -3.16 -8.52
CA PHE A 72 15.47 -1.80 -8.14
C PHE A 72 16.35 -0.73 -8.80
N GLY A 73 17.66 -0.99 -8.94
CA GLY A 73 18.56 -0.12 -9.68
C GLY A 73 18.23 -0.02 -11.17
N ALA A 74 17.89 -1.13 -11.81
CA ALA A 74 17.57 -1.17 -13.24
C ALA A 74 16.23 -0.48 -13.57
N ILE A 75 15.22 -0.62 -12.71
CA ILE A 75 13.92 0.05 -12.89
C ILE A 75 13.90 1.50 -12.37
N GLY A 76 14.99 1.96 -11.77
CA GLY A 76 15.11 3.32 -11.24
C GLY A 76 14.22 3.61 -10.04
N MET A 77 13.84 2.57 -9.26
CA MET A 77 13.00 2.69 -8.08
C MET A 77 13.80 2.47 -6.79
N SER A 78 13.35 3.13 -5.73
CA SER A 78 13.76 2.79 -4.37
C SER A 78 12.99 1.56 -3.89
N ASN A 79 13.63 0.73 -3.07
CA ASN A 79 12.95 -0.39 -2.40
C ASN A 79 12.09 0.06 -1.20
N LYS A 80 12.00 1.36 -0.91
CA LYS A 80 11.17 1.89 0.17
C LYS A 80 9.76 2.16 -0.32
N ASN A 81 8.78 1.81 0.51
CA ASN A 81 7.38 2.07 0.24
C ASN A 81 6.84 3.30 1.00
N THR A 82 5.66 3.75 0.65
CA THR A 82 4.99 4.94 1.25
C THR A 82 4.54 4.74 2.70
N TYR A 83 4.61 3.52 3.22
CA TYR A 83 4.30 3.19 4.63
C TYR A 83 5.53 3.25 5.55
N GLY A 84 6.71 3.56 5.01
CA GLY A 84 7.97 3.57 5.75
C GLY A 84 8.65 2.20 5.85
N GLY A 85 8.08 1.18 5.21
CA GLY A 85 8.68 -0.13 5.05
C GLY A 85 9.45 -0.29 3.75
N THR A 86 9.63 -1.54 3.34
CA THR A 86 10.39 -1.90 2.13
C THR A 86 9.61 -2.85 1.24
N TYR A 87 9.97 -2.86 -0.04
CA TYR A 87 9.68 -3.95 -0.97
C TYR A 87 10.84 -4.92 -0.98
N GLU A 88 10.53 -6.21 -0.99
CA GLU A 88 11.51 -7.28 -1.14
C GLU A 88 11.07 -8.22 -2.25
N LEU A 89 12.03 -8.66 -3.05
CA LEU A 89 11.83 -9.62 -4.11
C LEU A 89 12.52 -10.92 -3.74
N GLY A 90 11.88 -12.02 -4.06
CA GLY A 90 12.43 -13.35 -3.86
C GLY A 90 11.87 -14.34 -4.86
N VAL A 91 12.49 -15.48 -4.96
CA VAL A 91 11.97 -16.63 -5.72
C VAL A 91 11.01 -17.39 -4.82
N ASP A 92 9.94 -17.94 -5.38
CA ASP A 92 9.09 -18.85 -4.63
C ASP A 92 9.86 -20.15 -4.33
N SER A 93 9.84 -20.56 -3.07
CA SER A 93 10.59 -21.75 -2.62
C SER A 93 10.05 -23.06 -3.20
N SER A 94 8.80 -23.07 -3.64
CA SER A 94 8.11 -24.25 -4.17
C SER A 94 8.22 -24.34 -5.69
N ASN A 95 8.37 -23.19 -6.36
CA ASN A 95 8.44 -23.12 -7.81
C ASN A 95 9.39 -22.00 -8.27
N PRO A 96 10.59 -22.33 -8.77
CA PRO A 96 11.55 -21.32 -9.23
C PRO A 96 11.09 -20.52 -10.46
N ARG A 97 10.02 -20.93 -11.12
CA ARG A 97 9.36 -20.15 -12.18
C ARG A 97 8.40 -19.08 -11.65
N GLN A 98 8.31 -18.99 -10.32
CA GLN A 98 7.50 -17.97 -9.64
C GLN A 98 8.39 -17.09 -8.78
N PHE A 99 8.05 -15.80 -8.74
CA PHE A 99 8.70 -14.84 -7.86
C PHE A 99 7.69 -14.20 -6.93
N VAL A 100 8.17 -13.71 -5.82
CA VAL A 100 7.38 -13.12 -4.77
C VAL A 100 7.77 -11.66 -4.58
N VAL A 101 6.78 -10.79 -4.53
CA VAL A 101 6.91 -9.40 -4.10
C VAL A 101 6.37 -9.31 -2.69
N THR A 102 7.20 -8.89 -1.75
CA THR A 102 6.83 -8.70 -0.35
C THR A 102 6.73 -7.21 -0.04
N ILE A 103 5.62 -6.78 0.53
CA ILE A 103 5.39 -5.42 1.00
C ILE A 103 5.49 -5.43 2.52
N ASN A 104 6.50 -4.77 3.07
CA ASN A 104 6.75 -4.71 4.50
C ASN A 104 6.30 -3.37 5.11
N GLY A 105 6.16 -3.32 6.43
CA GLY A 105 5.90 -2.08 7.17
C GLY A 105 4.43 -1.64 7.18
N LEU A 106 3.50 -2.57 6.97
CA LEU A 106 2.07 -2.27 6.88
C LEU A 106 1.39 -2.18 8.26
N SER A 107 0.37 -1.32 8.35
CA SER A 107 -0.62 -1.37 9.42
C SER A 107 -1.50 -2.62 9.27
N LYS A 108 -2.17 -3.03 10.33
CA LYS A 108 -3.11 -4.16 10.27
C LYS A 108 -4.17 -3.96 9.17
N SER A 109 -4.81 -2.79 9.12
CA SER A 109 -5.86 -2.51 8.15
C SER A 109 -5.38 -2.46 6.70
N ASP A 110 -4.14 -2.00 6.47
CA ASP A 110 -3.56 -1.97 5.13
C ASP A 110 -3.08 -3.36 4.70
N CYS A 111 -2.55 -4.15 5.64
CA CYS A 111 -2.25 -5.56 5.41
C CYS A 111 -3.51 -6.33 5.00
N GLU A 112 -4.60 -6.23 5.75
CA GLU A 112 -5.88 -6.87 5.42
C GLU A 112 -6.41 -6.42 4.05
N TYR A 113 -6.28 -5.14 3.73
CA TYR A 113 -6.65 -4.62 2.42
C TYR A 113 -5.84 -5.26 1.29
N PHE A 114 -4.52 -5.31 1.40
CA PHE A 114 -3.67 -5.87 0.34
C PHE A 114 -3.76 -7.39 0.20
N VAL A 115 -4.02 -8.11 1.29
CA VAL A 115 -4.26 -9.56 1.25
C VAL A 115 -5.58 -9.90 0.57
N THR A 116 -6.61 -9.07 0.76
CA THR A 116 -7.94 -9.32 0.19
C THR A 116 -8.09 -8.79 -1.23
N LYS A 117 -7.20 -7.89 -1.64
CA LYS A 117 -7.20 -7.31 -2.99
C LYS A 117 -6.87 -8.37 -4.04
N ALA A 118 -7.60 -8.33 -5.16
CA ALA A 118 -7.20 -9.07 -6.36
C ALA A 118 -6.02 -8.35 -7.04
N TRP A 119 -4.91 -9.06 -7.21
CA TRP A 119 -3.72 -8.56 -7.91
C TRP A 119 -3.71 -9.11 -9.34
N SER A 120 -3.61 -8.21 -10.32
CA SER A 120 -3.54 -8.62 -11.73
C SER A 120 -2.28 -9.46 -11.98
N ASP A 121 -2.44 -10.52 -12.76
CA ASP A 121 -1.35 -11.43 -13.17
C ASP A 121 -0.61 -12.14 -12.01
N SER A 122 -1.16 -12.10 -10.80
CA SER A 122 -0.64 -12.89 -9.68
C SER A 122 -1.05 -14.36 -9.82
N VAL A 123 -0.27 -15.25 -9.20
CA VAL A 123 -0.64 -16.67 -9.09
C VAL A 123 -1.83 -16.79 -8.17
N GLU A 124 -2.92 -17.33 -8.66
CA GLU A 124 -4.16 -17.48 -7.92
C GLU A 124 -4.12 -18.71 -7.01
N TYR A 125 -4.70 -18.59 -5.82
CA TYR A 125 -4.94 -19.71 -4.92
C TYR A 125 -6.41 -19.73 -4.48
N GLN A 126 -6.95 -20.93 -4.29
CA GLN A 126 -8.33 -21.10 -3.83
C GLN A 126 -8.48 -20.78 -2.35
N LYS A 127 -9.44 -19.93 -2.04
CA LYS A 127 -9.92 -19.71 -0.67
C LYS A 127 -11.09 -20.66 -0.35
N SER A 128 -11.39 -20.82 0.93
CA SER A 128 -12.50 -21.65 1.39
C SER A 128 -13.88 -21.21 0.87
N ASP A 129 -14.02 -19.96 0.47
CA ASP A 129 -15.23 -19.37 -0.13
C ASP A 129 -15.30 -19.53 -1.67
N GLY A 130 -14.36 -20.26 -2.25
CA GLY A 130 -14.25 -20.45 -3.70
C GLY A 130 -13.63 -19.29 -4.48
N LYS A 131 -13.28 -18.20 -3.82
CA LYS A 131 -12.59 -17.08 -4.44
C LYS A 131 -11.08 -17.34 -4.50
N GLN A 132 -10.43 -16.74 -5.48
CA GLN A 132 -9.00 -16.84 -5.70
C GLN A 132 -8.31 -15.51 -5.40
N SER A 133 -7.10 -15.60 -4.86
CA SER A 133 -6.26 -14.43 -4.60
C SER A 133 -4.79 -14.83 -4.66
N GLY A 134 -3.99 -14.01 -5.30
CA GLY A 134 -2.54 -14.21 -5.39
C GLY A 134 -1.75 -13.63 -4.22
N ALA A 135 -2.40 -13.13 -3.17
CA ALA A 135 -1.74 -12.52 -2.04
C ALA A 135 -1.97 -13.28 -0.73
N THR A 136 -0.90 -13.42 0.05
CA THR A 136 -0.93 -13.96 1.41
C THR A 136 -0.24 -12.99 2.37
N GLY A 137 -0.58 -13.05 3.65
CA GLY A 137 0.07 -12.21 4.66
C GLY A 137 -0.37 -12.57 6.05
N ASN A 138 0.43 -12.14 7.04
CA ASN A 138 0.09 -12.20 8.45
C ASN A 138 -0.19 -10.77 8.94
N CYS A 139 -1.44 -10.48 9.21
CA CYS A 139 -1.91 -9.16 9.64
C CYS A 139 -2.15 -9.07 11.16
N ASN A 140 -1.54 -9.95 11.93
CA ASN A 140 -1.68 -10.00 13.40
C ASN A 140 -0.60 -9.23 14.16
N GLY A 141 0.41 -8.70 13.45
CA GLY A 141 1.48 -7.90 14.04
C GLY A 141 1.02 -6.50 14.42
N GLU A 142 1.87 -5.80 15.16
CA GLU A 142 1.68 -4.38 15.46
C GLU A 142 1.76 -3.52 14.20
N ASN A 143 1.32 -2.26 14.30
CA ASN A 143 1.40 -1.32 13.18
C ASN A 143 2.86 -1.15 12.71
N GLY A 144 3.07 -1.29 11.42
CA GLY A 144 4.38 -1.24 10.81
C GLY A 144 5.16 -2.57 10.82
N GLN A 145 4.61 -3.64 11.36
CA GLN A 145 5.25 -4.97 11.42
C GLN A 145 4.57 -6.02 10.52
N ASN A 146 3.48 -5.67 9.87
CA ASN A 146 2.77 -6.58 9.00
C ASN A 146 3.36 -6.56 7.60
N SER A 147 3.29 -7.70 6.93
CA SER A 147 3.76 -7.85 5.55
C SER A 147 2.75 -8.63 4.70
N VAL A 148 2.76 -8.34 3.43
CA VAL A 148 1.96 -9.04 2.41
C VAL A 148 2.90 -9.56 1.35
N ARG A 149 2.71 -10.82 0.97
CA ARG A 149 3.45 -11.50 -0.09
C ARG A 149 2.51 -11.77 -1.26
N ILE A 150 2.95 -11.41 -2.45
CA ILE A 150 2.20 -11.58 -3.69
C ILE A 150 3.07 -12.42 -4.61
N THR A 151 2.56 -13.56 -5.07
CA THR A 151 3.29 -14.48 -5.95
C THR A 151 2.89 -14.24 -7.40
N TYR A 152 3.88 -14.16 -8.27
CA TYR A 152 3.75 -13.95 -9.71
C TYR A 152 4.54 -15.01 -10.47
N GLY A 153 4.12 -15.28 -11.70
CA GLY A 153 4.78 -16.25 -12.59
C GLY A 153 3.79 -17.25 -13.15
N GLU A 154 4.31 -18.30 -13.82
CA GLU A 154 3.52 -19.39 -14.38
C GLU A 154 3.40 -20.59 -13.43
#